data_dd75837a52a39c344fb61bb3d583240e
#
_entry.id   dd75837a52a39c344fb61bb3d583240e
#
_cell.length_a   1.000
_cell.length_b   1.000
_cell.length_c   1.000
_cell.angle_alpha   90.00
_cell.angle_beta   90.00
_cell.angle_gamma   90.00
#
_symmetry.space_group_name_H-M   'P 1'
#
loop_
_entity.id
_entity.type
_entity.pdbx_description
1 polymer ?
#
loop_
_entity_poly.entity_id
_entity_poly.type
_entity_poly.pdbx_seq_one_letter_code
_entity_poly.pdbx_strand_id
1 'polypeptide(L)'
;MPGFNTIEDVIEDLQNGRMVVLVDERDTDIDGQEAVGEGELMMLAELTTADSINFMMRHAGNPPMVTASKEHLEALELHHTVPGAQGPRGASIGVSVNARDTENTGVSAQDRALTIRKLSDPASTPENFIQPGHVTPLRAQPGGVLRRAGHTEASVDLAQIADSRPVAVIAAILDETGKLADTPYLLDFAHEHGFKIATIHDLIAHRRRTEKLIHLEAKSPMPTRFGEFTVYAYRSLVDDNPYIAMVYGDVSSGEPTLVRMHSGCLTGDALGSLLCDCGEQLERSMRLIAVAGSGVIVYIQHHEGRGI
;
A
#
# COMPACT_ATOMS: atom_id res chain seq x y z
N MET A 1 -20.14 -1.35 -0.31
CA MET A 1 -20.99 -2.24 -1.15
C MET A 1 -21.87 -3.09 -0.26
N PRO A 2 -23.05 -3.57 -0.67
CA PRO A 2 -23.84 -4.49 0.14
C PRO A 2 -23.05 -5.79 0.37
N GLY A 3 -22.91 -6.19 1.64
CA GLY A 3 -22.20 -7.40 2.04
C GLY A 3 -20.77 -7.19 2.57
N PHE A 4 -20.11 -6.07 2.27
CA PHE A 4 -18.78 -5.76 2.82
C PHE A 4 -18.90 -4.95 4.12
N ASN A 5 -17.94 -5.16 5.01
CA ASN A 5 -17.81 -4.45 6.27
C ASN A 5 -16.97 -3.18 6.10
N THR A 6 -17.04 -2.27 7.06
CA THR A 6 -16.17 -1.08 7.09
C THR A 6 -14.74 -1.46 7.45
N ILE A 7 -13.77 -0.62 7.08
CA ILE A 7 -12.37 -0.83 7.47
C ILE A 7 -12.23 -0.75 9.01
N GLU A 8 -13.02 0.09 9.65
CA GLU A 8 -13.07 0.21 11.10
C GLU A 8 -13.51 -1.12 11.77
N ASP A 9 -14.53 -1.80 11.22
CA ASP A 9 -14.96 -3.12 11.71
C ASP A 9 -13.88 -4.19 11.55
N VAL A 10 -13.15 -4.14 10.42
CA VAL A 10 -12.02 -5.05 10.13
C VAL A 10 -10.88 -4.83 11.12
N ILE A 11 -10.54 -3.57 11.40
CA ILE A 11 -9.50 -3.20 12.37
C ILE A 11 -9.85 -3.73 13.76
N GLU A 12 -11.11 -3.55 14.20
CA GLU A 12 -11.55 -4.05 15.49
C GLU A 12 -11.41 -5.57 15.63
N ASP A 13 -11.78 -6.33 14.59
CA ASP A 13 -11.63 -7.79 14.59
C ASP A 13 -10.14 -8.20 14.60
N LEU A 14 -9.30 -7.53 13.84
CA LEU A 14 -7.85 -7.79 13.83
C LEU A 14 -7.21 -7.54 15.20
N GLN A 15 -7.55 -6.43 15.86
CA GLN A 15 -7.06 -6.12 17.21
C GLN A 15 -7.50 -7.15 18.24
N ASN A 16 -8.68 -7.77 18.05
CA ASN A 16 -9.19 -8.86 18.89
C ASN A 16 -8.65 -10.25 18.51
N GLY A 17 -7.65 -10.33 17.61
CA GLY A 17 -7.03 -11.59 17.17
C GLY A 17 -7.92 -12.45 16.28
N ARG A 18 -8.92 -11.85 15.62
CA ARG A 18 -9.77 -12.55 14.65
C ARG A 18 -9.19 -12.46 13.25
N MET A 19 -9.49 -13.48 12.47
CA MET A 19 -9.23 -13.45 11.01
C MET A 19 -10.26 -12.60 10.30
N VAL A 20 -9.84 -11.99 9.18
CA VAL A 20 -10.68 -11.25 8.26
C VAL A 20 -10.44 -11.72 6.82
N VAL A 21 -11.34 -11.39 5.92
CA VAL A 21 -11.18 -11.66 4.48
C VAL A 21 -10.90 -10.33 3.78
N LEU A 22 -9.81 -10.28 3.02
CA LEU A 22 -9.48 -9.16 2.14
C LEU A 22 -9.73 -9.56 0.69
N VAL A 23 -10.40 -8.70 -0.05
CA VAL A 23 -10.75 -8.92 -1.45
C VAL A 23 -10.08 -7.89 -2.35
N ASP A 24 -9.38 -8.37 -3.38
CA ASP A 24 -8.90 -7.54 -4.49
C ASP A 24 -9.94 -7.60 -5.61
N GLU A 25 -10.84 -6.63 -5.64
CA GLU A 25 -11.81 -6.47 -6.71
C GLU A 25 -11.13 -5.81 -7.91
N ARG A 26 -10.92 -6.56 -8.97
CA ARG A 26 -10.43 -6.05 -10.25
C ARG A 26 -11.54 -6.06 -11.27
N ASP A 27 -11.75 -4.91 -11.90
CA ASP A 27 -12.76 -4.78 -12.96
C ASP A 27 -12.36 -5.56 -14.22
N THR A 28 -11.06 -5.65 -14.52
CA THR A 28 -10.53 -6.35 -15.70
C THR A 28 -9.12 -6.89 -15.43
N ASP A 29 -8.78 -8.01 -16.05
CA ASP A 29 -7.41 -8.52 -16.10
C ASP A 29 -6.55 -7.75 -17.13
N ILE A 30 -5.27 -8.16 -17.26
CA ILE A 30 -4.29 -7.53 -18.17
C ILE A 30 -4.75 -7.64 -19.64
N ASP A 31 -5.57 -8.62 -19.97
CA ASP A 31 -6.08 -8.89 -21.32
C ASP A 31 -7.48 -8.28 -21.56
N GLY A 32 -8.03 -7.53 -20.59
CA GLY A 32 -9.33 -6.85 -20.70
C GLY A 32 -10.53 -7.75 -20.46
N GLN A 33 -10.34 -8.95 -19.88
CA GLN A 33 -11.42 -9.83 -19.45
C GLN A 33 -11.85 -9.45 -18.03
N GLU A 34 -13.09 -9.77 -17.64
CA GLU A 34 -13.53 -9.62 -16.25
C GLU A 34 -12.59 -10.39 -15.32
N ALA A 35 -11.87 -9.66 -14.47
CA ALA A 35 -11.00 -10.28 -13.50
C ALA A 35 -11.83 -10.90 -12.38
N VAL A 36 -11.56 -12.15 -12.06
CA VAL A 36 -12.11 -12.78 -10.86
C VAL A 36 -11.45 -12.10 -9.65
N GLY A 37 -12.26 -11.60 -8.72
CA GLY A 37 -11.75 -11.08 -7.45
C GLY A 37 -10.93 -12.16 -6.74
N GLU A 38 -9.79 -11.78 -6.18
CA GLU A 38 -8.98 -12.68 -5.35
C GLU A 38 -9.26 -12.36 -3.88
N GLY A 39 -9.46 -13.38 -3.03
CA GLY A 39 -9.66 -13.21 -1.60
C GLY A 39 -8.59 -13.92 -0.79
N GLU A 40 -8.14 -13.26 0.26
CA GLU A 40 -7.20 -13.85 1.21
C GLU A 40 -7.70 -13.74 2.66
N LEU A 41 -7.54 -14.83 3.42
CA LEU A 41 -7.60 -14.76 4.87
C LEU A 41 -6.42 -13.96 5.39
N MET A 42 -6.65 -13.10 6.37
CA MET A 42 -5.61 -12.27 7.00
C MET A 42 -5.82 -12.22 8.51
N MET A 43 -4.71 -12.22 9.28
CA MET A 43 -4.68 -11.83 10.69
C MET A 43 -3.34 -11.22 11.08
N LEU A 44 -3.28 -10.57 12.25
CA LEU A 44 -2.04 -10.01 12.79
C LEU A 44 -1.08 -11.14 13.19
N ALA A 45 0.18 -11.04 12.79
CA ALA A 45 1.18 -12.08 13.00
C ALA A 45 1.44 -12.37 14.49
N GLU A 46 1.46 -11.34 15.33
CA GLU A 46 1.70 -11.46 16.78
C GLU A 46 0.58 -12.19 17.52
N LEU A 47 -0.65 -12.21 16.98
CA LEU A 47 -1.81 -12.84 17.57
C LEU A 47 -2.10 -14.24 17.01
N THR A 48 -1.22 -14.77 16.14
CA THR A 48 -1.42 -16.10 15.56
C THR A 48 -1.31 -17.20 16.60
N THR A 49 -2.20 -18.19 16.48
CA THR A 49 -2.21 -19.41 17.29
C THR A 49 -2.05 -20.64 16.42
N ALA A 50 -1.78 -21.79 17.01
CA ALA A 50 -1.76 -23.06 16.27
C ALA A 50 -3.13 -23.34 15.61
N ASP A 51 -4.23 -22.99 16.29
CA ASP A 51 -5.58 -23.20 15.75
C ASP A 51 -5.87 -22.28 14.56
N SER A 52 -5.47 -21.00 14.63
CA SER A 52 -5.65 -20.09 13.50
C SER A 52 -4.84 -20.53 12.27
N ILE A 53 -3.60 -20.96 12.45
CA ILE A 53 -2.78 -21.47 11.36
C ILE A 53 -3.33 -22.79 10.81
N ASN A 54 -3.82 -23.68 11.68
CA ASN A 54 -4.46 -24.92 11.25
C ASN A 54 -5.76 -24.62 10.45
N PHE A 55 -6.54 -23.61 10.86
CA PHE A 55 -7.70 -23.16 10.10
C PHE A 55 -7.29 -22.69 8.71
N MET A 56 -6.31 -21.77 8.59
CA MET A 56 -5.79 -21.31 7.30
C MET A 56 -5.31 -22.47 6.43
N MET A 57 -4.55 -23.41 6.99
CA MET A 57 -4.04 -24.57 6.24
C MET A 57 -5.13 -25.52 5.75
N ARG A 58 -6.32 -25.52 6.37
CA ARG A 58 -7.45 -26.37 5.98
C ARG A 58 -8.39 -25.70 4.98
N HIS A 59 -8.55 -24.40 5.08
CA HIS A 59 -9.57 -23.63 4.32
C HIS A 59 -8.97 -22.72 3.25
N ALA A 60 -7.66 -22.53 3.25
CA ALA A 60 -6.96 -21.77 2.20
C ALA A 60 -6.26 -22.72 1.21
N GLY A 61 -6.03 -22.22 0.01
CA GLY A 61 -5.44 -22.99 -1.09
C GLY A 61 -3.92 -23.10 -1.07
N ASN A 62 -3.26 -22.35 -0.19
CA ASN A 62 -1.82 -22.35 -0.03
C ASN A 62 -1.42 -22.31 1.45
N PRO A 63 -0.19 -22.77 1.78
CA PRO A 63 0.34 -22.57 3.12
C PRO A 63 0.37 -21.08 3.49
N PRO A 64 0.04 -20.72 4.76
CA PRO A 64 0.09 -19.32 5.19
C PRO A 64 1.45 -18.69 4.96
N MET A 65 1.45 -17.47 4.41
CA MET A 65 2.63 -16.65 4.17
C MET A 65 2.63 -15.43 5.10
N VAL A 66 3.82 -14.90 5.40
CA VAL A 66 3.96 -13.72 6.27
C VAL A 66 4.28 -12.51 5.44
N THR A 67 3.47 -11.48 5.55
CA THR A 67 3.72 -10.18 4.95
C THR A 67 4.40 -9.26 5.96
N ALA A 68 5.39 -8.50 5.53
CA ALA A 68 6.06 -7.54 6.38
C ALA A 68 6.61 -6.36 5.58
N SER A 69 6.89 -5.25 6.27
CA SER A 69 7.56 -4.11 5.65
C SER A 69 8.97 -4.47 5.20
N LYS A 70 9.48 -3.72 4.23
CA LYS A 70 10.85 -3.88 3.72
C LYS A 70 11.87 -3.75 4.85
N GLU A 71 11.75 -2.72 5.66
CA GLU A 71 12.67 -2.39 6.74
C GLU A 71 12.70 -3.50 7.80
N HIS A 72 11.54 -4.08 8.09
CA HIS A 72 11.41 -5.16 9.05
C HIS A 72 12.14 -6.44 8.59
N LEU A 73 11.94 -6.83 7.32
CA LEU A 73 12.60 -8.02 6.76
C LEU A 73 14.12 -7.81 6.60
N GLU A 74 14.57 -6.60 6.27
CA GLU A 74 15.99 -6.27 6.18
C GLU A 74 16.68 -6.31 7.55
N ALA A 75 16.00 -5.87 8.61
CA ALA A 75 16.52 -5.95 9.98
C ALA A 75 16.71 -7.41 10.45
N LEU A 76 15.92 -8.35 9.94
CA LEU A 76 16.03 -9.79 10.19
C LEU A 76 16.92 -10.53 9.17
N GLU A 77 17.59 -9.81 8.26
CA GLU A 77 18.42 -10.35 7.17
C GLU A 77 17.67 -11.37 6.28
N LEU A 78 16.35 -11.19 6.16
CA LEU A 78 15.50 -12.03 5.31
C LEU A 78 15.47 -11.47 3.88
N HIS A 79 16.30 -12.04 3.03
CA HIS A 79 16.53 -11.57 1.68
C HIS A 79 15.56 -12.20 0.67
N HIS A 80 15.50 -11.59 -0.52
CA HIS A 80 14.76 -12.14 -1.65
C HIS A 80 15.33 -13.48 -2.10
N THR A 81 14.46 -14.35 -2.61
CA THR A 81 14.86 -15.62 -3.22
C THR A 81 15.82 -15.41 -4.39
N VAL A 82 15.57 -14.36 -5.19
CA VAL A 82 16.44 -13.95 -6.29
C VAL A 82 16.60 -12.43 -6.24
N PRO A 83 17.82 -11.88 -6.18
CA PRO A 83 18.03 -10.44 -6.18
C PRO A 83 17.40 -9.77 -7.40
N GLY A 84 16.58 -8.75 -7.19
CA GLY A 84 15.93 -7.99 -8.27
C GLY A 84 14.77 -8.70 -8.95
N ALA A 85 14.44 -9.94 -8.60
CA ALA A 85 13.28 -10.63 -9.13
C ALA A 85 12.01 -10.17 -8.42
N GLN A 86 11.01 -9.88 -9.21
CA GLN A 86 9.64 -9.73 -8.74
C GLN A 86 8.85 -10.95 -9.17
N GLY A 87 8.08 -11.53 -8.25
CA GLY A 87 7.13 -12.59 -8.56
C GLY A 87 6.02 -12.11 -9.50
N PRO A 88 5.10 -12.99 -9.88
CA PRO A 88 3.92 -12.61 -10.64
C PRO A 88 3.25 -11.38 -10.02
N ARG A 89 2.88 -10.41 -10.86
CA ARG A 89 2.23 -9.16 -10.43
C ARG A 89 3.06 -8.31 -9.42
N GLY A 90 4.39 -8.44 -9.42
CA GLY A 90 5.28 -7.63 -8.60
C GLY A 90 5.39 -8.05 -7.13
N ALA A 91 4.88 -9.22 -6.75
CA ALA A 91 5.07 -9.76 -5.40
C ALA A 91 6.55 -10.07 -5.13
N SER A 92 7.02 -9.66 -3.97
CA SER A 92 8.42 -9.82 -3.55
C SER A 92 8.54 -10.94 -2.53
N ILE A 93 8.93 -12.13 -3.01
CA ILE A 93 8.98 -13.37 -2.22
C ILE A 93 10.38 -13.55 -1.63
N GLY A 94 10.46 -13.70 -0.31
CA GLY A 94 11.70 -14.00 0.41
C GLY A 94 12.01 -15.49 0.52
N VAL A 95 13.20 -15.80 1.00
CA VAL A 95 13.58 -17.18 1.36
C VAL A 95 12.74 -17.63 2.56
N SER A 96 12.18 -18.83 2.48
CA SER A 96 11.39 -19.40 3.58
C SER A 96 12.22 -19.61 4.85
N VAL A 97 11.58 -19.49 6.00
CA VAL A 97 12.25 -19.58 7.31
C VAL A 97 11.51 -20.49 8.27
N ASN A 98 12.21 -20.97 9.29
CA ASN A 98 11.66 -21.51 10.54
C ASN A 98 12.26 -20.75 11.72
N ALA A 99 11.51 -20.60 12.80
CA ALA A 99 12.12 -20.26 14.07
C ALA A 99 13.08 -21.39 14.51
N ARG A 100 14.22 -21.04 15.10
CA ARG A 100 15.25 -22.02 15.51
C ARG A 100 14.80 -22.92 16.64
N ASP A 101 13.88 -22.45 17.46
CA ASP A 101 13.33 -23.15 18.64
C ASP A 101 11.99 -23.87 18.36
N THR A 102 11.69 -24.20 17.10
CA THR A 102 10.58 -25.11 16.78
C THR A 102 10.83 -26.47 17.41
N GLU A 103 9.76 -27.08 17.93
CA GLU A 103 9.84 -28.41 18.59
C GLU A 103 10.08 -29.54 17.58
N ASN A 104 9.66 -29.32 16.31
CA ASN A 104 9.76 -30.31 15.24
C ASN A 104 10.46 -29.75 14.00
N THR A 105 10.03 -30.19 12.82
CA THR A 105 10.61 -29.78 11.52
C THR A 105 10.16 -28.41 11.02
N GLY A 106 9.28 -27.72 11.73
CA GLY A 106 8.73 -26.42 11.30
C GLY A 106 7.46 -26.55 10.44
N VAL A 107 6.99 -27.76 10.14
CA VAL A 107 5.84 -28.00 9.24
C VAL A 107 4.50 -27.86 9.96
N SER A 108 4.43 -28.22 11.24
CA SER A 108 3.18 -28.25 12.02
C SER A 108 2.56 -26.84 12.16
N ALA A 109 1.25 -26.77 12.39
CA ALA A 109 0.56 -25.50 12.65
C ALA A 109 1.16 -24.79 13.88
N GLN A 110 1.58 -25.55 14.90
CA GLN A 110 2.24 -25.03 16.09
C GLN A 110 3.59 -24.40 15.76
N ASP A 111 4.45 -25.09 15.01
CA ASP A 111 5.77 -24.59 14.61
C ASP A 111 5.66 -23.38 13.69
N ARG A 112 4.70 -23.40 12.76
CA ARG A 112 4.43 -22.24 11.88
C ARG A 112 3.94 -21.04 12.68
N ALA A 113 3.00 -21.21 13.61
CA ALA A 113 2.51 -20.13 14.47
C ALA A 113 3.64 -19.56 15.33
N LEU A 114 4.54 -20.40 15.86
CA LEU A 114 5.72 -19.95 16.60
C LEU A 114 6.63 -19.09 15.70
N THR A 115 6.94 -19.59 14.49
CA THR A 115 7.77 -18.88 13.52
C THR A 115 7.16 -17.53 13.13
N ILE A 116 5.84 -17.49 12.88
CA ILE A 116 5.11 -16.27 12.50
C ILE A 116 5.15 -15.24 13.63
N ARG A 117 4.87 -15.64 14.87
CA ARG A 117 4.97 -14.73 16.03
C ARG A 117 6.38 -14.20 16.22
N LYS A 118 7.41 -15.06 16.06
CA LYS A 118 8.79 -14.61 16.14
C LYS A 118 9.17 -13.64 15.01
N LEU A 119 8.62 -13.81 13.82
CA LEU A 119 8.81 -12.84 12.74
C LEU A 119 8.21 -11.46 13.08
N SER A 120 7.19 -11.38 13.94
CA SER A 120 6.63 -10.10 14.41
C SER A 120 7.25 -9.58 15.70
N ASP A 121 8.03 -10.39 16.43
CA ASP A 121 8.63 -9.99 17.72
C ASP A 121 9.78 -9.00 17.51
N PRO A 122 9.73 -7.79 18.13
CA PRO A 122 10.78 -6.80 18.04
C PRO A 122 12.11 -7.20 18.67
N ALA A 123 12.07 -8.21 19.55
CA ALA A 123 13.27 -8.75 20.18
C ALA A 123 13.96 -9.82 19.31
N SER A 124 13.35 -10.21 18.21
CA SER A 124 13.92 -11.20 17.29
C SER A 124 15.10 -10.62 16.51
N THR A 125 16.10 -11.47 16.33
CA THR A 125 17.32 -11.21 15.56
C THR A 125 17.49 -12.27 14.47
N PRO A 126 18.37 -12.07 13.48
CA PRO A 126 18.62 -13.07 12.42
C PRO A 126 18.95 -14.46 12.96
N GLU A 127 19.64 -14.54 14.10
CA GLU A 127 20.04 -15.81 14.73
C GLU A 127 18.84 -16.62 15.25
N ASN A 128 17.67 -16.00 15.42
CA ASN A 128 16.45 -16.70 15.83
C ASN A 128 15.85 -17.56 14.72
N PHE A 129 16.35 -17.44 13.49
CA PHE A 129 15.79 -18.11 12.32
C PHE A 129 16.76 -19.07 11.66
N ILE A 130 16.18 -20.06 10.96
CA ILE A 130 16.87 -21.01 10.09
C ILE A 130 16.30 -20.84 8.69
N GLN A 131 17.17 -20.75 7.70
CA GLN A 131 16.83 -20.66 6.28
C GLN A 131 17.48 -21.83 5.52
N PRO A 132 16.76 -22.51 4.61
CA PRO A 132 15.33 -22.40 4.33
C PRO A 132 14.45 -23.05 5.42
N GLY A 133 13.16 -22.68 5.43
CA GLY A 133 12.15 -23.24 6.35
C GLY A 133 10.79 -23.44 5.67
N HIS A 134 9.70 -23.29 6.44
CA HIS A 134 8.34 -23.60 5.98
C HIS A 134 7.39 -22.38 6.01
N VAL A 135 7.83 -21.24 6.50
CA VAL A 135 7.09 -19.98 6.46
C VAL A 135 7.76 -19.05 5.45
N THR A 136 7.01 -18.60 4.46
CA THR A 136 7.53 -17.76 3.38
C THR A 136 7.20 -16.29 3.67
N PRO A 137 8.21 -15.41 3.82
CA PRO A 137 7.99 -13.99 3.95
C PRO A 137 7.70 -13.33 2.60
N LEU A 138 6.77 -12.37 2.59
CA LEU A 138 6.45 -11.50 1.47
C LEU A 138 6.76 -10.06 1.88
N ARG A 139 7.48 -9.35 1.03
CA ARG A 139 7.85 -7.95 1.27
C ARG A 139 6.82 -7.01 0.66
N ALA A 140 6.22 -6.15 1.51
CA ALA A 140 5.36 -5.07 1.06
C ALA A 140 6.19 -3.93 0.43
N GLN A 141 5.62 -3.29 -0.58
CA GLN A 141 6.21 -2.09 -1.18
C GLN A 141 6.06 -0.88 -0.23
N PRO A 142 7.09 -0.03 -0.08
CA PRO A 142 6.95 1.25 0.62
C PRO A 142 5.80 2.08 0.02
N GLY A 143 4.98 2.71 0.87
CA GLY A 143 3.75 3.39 0.47
C GLY A 143 2.49 2.51 0.54
N GLY A 144 2.64 1.19 0.72
CA GLY A 144 1.53 0.27 0.94
C GLY A 144 0.55 0.22 -0.24
N VAL A 145 -0.76 0.05 0.07
CA VAL A 145 -1.81 -0.05 -0.97
C VAL A 145 -1.93 1.18 -1.85
N LEU A 146 -1.44 2.32 -1.41
CA LEU A 146 -1.42 3.55 -2.22
C LEU A 146 -0.38 3.51 -3.34
N ARG A 147 0.65 2.67 -3.19
CA ARG A 147 1.67 2.41 -4.21
C ARG A 147 1.36 1.19 -5.04
N ARG A 148 0.90 0.11 -4.40
CA ARG A 148 0.55 -1.15 -5.03
C ARG A 148 -0.69 -1.74 -4.34
N ALA A 149 -1.82 -1.73 -5.04
CA ALA A 149 -3.08 -2.30 -4.57
C ALA A 149 -3.00 -3.84 -4.59
N GLY A 150 -2.39 -4.44 -3.57
CA GLY A 150 -2.24 -5.89 -3.43
C GLY A 150 -2.40 -6.35 -1.99
N HIS A 151 -2.74 -7.63 -1.79
CA HIS A 151 -2.98 -8.22 -0.47
C HIS A 151 -1.77 -8.10 0.47
N THR A 152 -0.55 -8.21 -0.08
CA THR A 152 0.71 -8.03 0.68
C THR A 152 0.77 -6.65 1.32
N GLU A 153 0.51 -5.61 0.55
CA GLU A 153 0.50 -4.23 1.03
C GLU A 153 -0.69 -3.98 1.96
N ALA A 154 -1.88 -4.47 1.57
CA ALA A 154 -3.10 -4.29 2.35
C ALA A 154 -2.99 -4.88 3.76
N SER A 155 -2.41 -6.05 3.89
CA SER A 155 -2.24 -6.71 5.19
C SER A 155 -1.23 -5.99 6.09
N VAL A 156 -0.14 -5.45 5.54
CA VAL A 156 0.83 -4.65 6.30
C VAL A 156 0.23 -3.30 6.71
N ASP A 157 -0.50 -2.64 5.81
CA ASP A 157 -1.19 -1.38 6.10
C ASP A 157 -2.23 -1.55 7.21
N LEU A 158 -3.07 -2.59 7.12
CA LEU A 158 -4.06 -2.89 8.15
C LEU A 158 -3.41 -3.21 9.50
N ALA A 159 -2.28 -3.93 9.51
CA ALA A 159 -1.54 -4.17 10.74
C ALA A 159 -1.05 -2.85 11.37
N GLN A 160 -0.54 -1.91 10.58
CA GLN A 160 -0.12 -0.59 11.06
C GLN A 160 -1.30 0.26 11.56
N ILE A 161 -2.41 0.28 10.82
CA ILE A 161 -3.63 1.02 11.22
C ILE A 161 -4.25 0.43 12.48
N ALA A 162 -4.12 -0.89 12.68
CA ALA A 162 -4.55 -1.58 13.91
C ALA A 162 -3.61 -1.37 15.11
N ASP A 163 -2.64 -0.45 15.02
CA ASP A 163 -1.65 -0.17 16.06
C ASP A 163 -0.79 -1.40 16.41
N SER A 164 -0.63 -2.31 15.45
CA SER A 164 0.17 -3.52 15.56
C SER A 164 1.49 -3.37 14.80
N ARG A 165 2.34 -4.36 14.89
CA ARG A 165 3.56 -4.45 14.09
C ARG A 165 3.24 -4.60 12.62
N PRO A 166 4.05 -4.06 11.70
CA PRO A 166 3.81 -4.13 10.26
C PRO A 166 4.10 -5.54 9.72
N VAL A 167 3.51 -6.54 10.37
CA VAL A 167 3.65 -7.96 10.05
C VAL A 167 2.29 -8.65 10.18
N ALA A 168 1.87 -9.31 9.12
CA ALA A 168 0.62 -10.06 9.09
C ALA A 168 0.83 -11.46 8.50
N VAL A 169 -0.15 -12.33 8.67
CA VAL A 169 -0.20 -13.62 7.98
C VAL A 169 -1.39 -13.62 7.03
N ILE A 170 -1.16 -14.12 5.82
CA ILE A 170 -2.18 -14.21 4.77
C ILE A 170 -2.20 -15.61 4.14
N ALA A 171 -3.36 -15.99 3.61
CA ALA A 171 -3.53 -17.23 2.87
C ALA A 171 -4.68 -17.09 1.84
N ALA A 172 -4.41 -17.42 0.58
CA ALA A 172 -5.38 -17.29 -0.51
C ALA A 172 -6.54 -18.28 -0.36
N ILE A 173 -7.77 -17.82 -0.58
CA ILE A 173 -8.97 -18.65 -0.54
C ILE A 173 -9.24 -19.20 -1.93
N LEU A 174 -9.36 -20.53 -2.03
CA LEU A 174 -9.78 -21.22 -3.25
C LEU A 174 -11.21 -21.76 -3.09
N ASP A 175 -11.89 -21.89 -4.23
CA ASP A 175 -13.15 -22.60 -4.30
C ASP A 175 -12.96 -24.13 -4.18
N GLU A 176 -14.05 -24.88 -4.13
CA GLU A 176 -14.04 -26.33 -4.05
C GLU A 176 -13.35 -27.02 -5.26
N THR A 177 -13.17 -26.32 -6.37
CA THR A 177 -12.50 -26.82 -7.57
C THR A 177 -11.01 -26.54 -7.59
N GLY A 178 -10.50 -25.78 -6.59
CA GLY A 178 -9.11 -25.35 -6.48
C GLY A 178 -8.79 -24.10 -7.32
N LYS A 179 -9.77 -23.37 -7.79
CA LYS A 179 -9.61 -22.06 -8.44
C LYS A 179 -9.67 -20.95 -7.40
N LEU A 180 -9.17 -19.78 -7.75
CA LEU A 180 -9.36 -18.58 -6.93
C LEU A 180 -10.86 -18.35 -6.73
N ALA A 181 -11.25 -18.17 -5.47
CA ALA A 181 -12.64 -17.92 -5.09
C ALA A 181 -13.11 -16.57 -5.61
N ASP A 182 -14.28 -16.55 -6.21
CA ASP A 182 -14.93 -15.32 -6.67
C ASP A 182 -15.59 -14.56 -5.50
N THR A 183 -15.99 -13.32 -5.75
CA THR A 183 -16.60 -12.45 -4.72
C THR A 183 -17.84 -13.07 -4.08
N PRO A 184 -18.80 -13.68 -4.78
CA PRO A 184 -19.92 -14.36 -4.17
C PRO A 184 -19.51 -15.47 -3.20
N TYR A 185 -18.56 -16.33 -3.61
CA TYR A 185 -18.05 -17.39 -2.76
C TYR A 185 -17.36 -16.82 -1.50
N LEU A 186 -16.58 -15.75 -1.64
CA LEU A 186 -15.88 -15.09 -0.53
C LEU A 186 -16.85 -14.47 0.48
N LEU A 187 -17.98 -13.91 0.04
CA LEU A 187 -19.03 -13.39 0.90
C LEU A 187 -19.71 -14.52 1.69
N ASP A 188 -20.04 -15.62 1.03
CA ASP A 188 -20.65 -16.79 1.67
C ASP A 188 -19.68 -17.43 2.68
N PHE A 189 -18.39 -17.57 2.31
CA PHE A 189 -17.34 -18.07 3.18
C PHE A 189 -17.16 -17.20 4.44
N ALA A 190 -17.09 -15.89 4.25
CA ALA A 190 -16.96 -14.96 5.37
C ALA A 190 -18.18 -15.04 6.31
N HIS A 191 -19.38 -15.12 5.76
CA HIS A 191 -20.61 -15.27 6.53
C HIS A 191 -20.66 -16.61 7.32
N GLU A 192 -20.30 -17.73 6.68
CA GLU A 192 -20.29 -19.07 7.29
C GLU A 192 -19.35 -19.13 8.50
N HIS A 193 -18.17 -18.51 8.38
CA HIS A 193 -17.14 -18.53 9.42
C HIS A 193 -17.20 -17.33 10.38
N GLY A 194 -18.11 -16.39 10.16
CA GLY A 194 -18.29 -15.20 11.00
C GLY A 194 -17.13 -14.21 10.87
N PHE A 195 -16.47 -14.15 9.73
CA PHE A 195 -15.38 -13.20 9.44
C PHE A 195 -15.92 -11.90 8.87
N LYS A 196 -15.24 -10.81 9.20
CA LYS A 196 -15.41 -9.54 8.49
C LYS A 196 -14.71 -9.63 7.14
N ILE A 197 -15.32 -8.98 6.14
CA ILE A 197 -14.83 -8.96 4.76
C ILE A 197 -14.79 -7.52 4.26
N ALA A 198 -13.68 -7.09 3.68
CA ALA A 198 -13.52 -5.76 3.11
C ALA A 198 -12.68 -5.80 1.84
N THR A 199 -12.77 -4.75 1.01
CA THR A 199 -12.00 -4.64 -0.23
C THR A 199 -10.70 -3.84 -0.03
N ILE A 200 -9.68 -4.13 -0.86
CA ILE A 200 -8.47 -3.29 -0.94
C ILE A 200 -8.83 -1.88 -1.40
N HIS A 201 -9.86 -1.72 -2.23
CA HIS A 201 -10.36 -0.42 -2.67
C HIS A 201 -10.85 0.44 -1.50
N ASP A 202 -11.64 -0.15 -0.59
CA ASP A 202 -12.13 0.55 0.60
C ASP A 202 -10.98 0.94 1.54
N LEU A 203 -9.94 0.10 1.66
CA LEU A 203 -8.74 0.44 2.41
C LEU A 203 -7.99 1.63 1.79
N ILE A 204 -7.84 1.67 0.46
CA ILE A 204 -7.25 2.81 -0.25
C ILE A 204 -8.06 4.10 0.03
N ALA A 205 -9.40 4.02 -0.05
CA ALA A 205 -10.27 5.16 0.24
C ALA A 205 -10.17 5.61 1.71
N HIS A 206 -10.09 4.66 2.65
CA HIS A 206 -9.90 4.91 4.07
C HIS A 206 -8.58 5.67 4.32
N ARG A 207 -7.44 5.17 3.81
CA ARG A 207 -6.12 5.78 3.98
C ARG A 207 -6.06 7.18 3.37
N ARG A 208 -6.62 7.38 2.16
CA ARG A 208 -6.70 8.71 1.52
C ARG A 208 -7.50 9.73 2.33
N ARG A 209 -8.51 9.28 3.08
CA ARG A 209 -9.36 10.13 3.92
C ARG A 209 -8.73 10.46 5.28
N THR A 210 -8.03 9.52 5.88
CA THR A 210 -7.55 9.61 7.27
C THR A 210 -6.09 10.02 7.41
N GLU A 211 -5.25 9.75 6.39
CA GLU A 211 -3.82 10.01 6.46
C GLU A 211 -3.42 11.31 5.77
N LYS A 212 -2.43 11.99 6.33
CA LYS A 212 -1.76 13.11 5.67
C LYS A 212 -0.60 12.57 4.82
N LEU A 213 -0.86 12.41 3.53
CA LEU A 213 0.04 11.72 2.59
C LEU A 213 1.20 12.60 2.08
N ILE A 214 1.26 13.87 2.46
CA ILE A 214 2.30 14.80 2.05
C ILE A 214 2.90 15.54 3.24
N HIS A 215 4.21 15.78 3.22
CA HIS A 215 4.93 16.59 4.21
C HIS A 215 5.58 17.80 3.55
N LEU A 216 5.47 18.96 4.21
CA LEU A 216 6.17 20.16 3.79
C LEU A 216 7.67 20.00 4.12
N GLU A 217 8.53 20.02 3.09
CA GLU A 217 9.99 19.96 3.22
C GLU A 217 10.64 21.33 3.25
N ALA A 218 10.15 22.24 2.40
CA ALA A 218 10.73 23.56 2.31
C ALA A 218 9.69 24.61 1.91
N LYS A 219 9.95 25.84 2.35
CA LYS A 219 9.20 27.04 1.95
C LYS A 219 10.19 28.16 1.65
N SER A 220 10.01 28.83 0.51
CA SER A 220 10.89 29.93 0.11
C SER A 220 10.13 30.99 -0.69
N PRO A 221 10.40 32.29 -0.53
CA PRO A 221 9.94 33.31 -1.45
C PRO A 221 10.58 33.09 -2.84
N MET A 222 9.79 33.34 -3.88
CA MET A 222 10.21 33.24 -5.26
C MET A 222 9.73 34.47 -6.04
N PRO A 223 10.55 35.50 -6.15
CA PRO A 223 10.27 36.64 -7.02
C PRO A 223 10.21 36.20 -8.48
N THR A 224 9.17 36.61 -9.19
CA THR A 224 8.98 36.30 -10.61
C THR A 224 8.61 37.57 -11.37
N ARG A 225 8.66 37.53 -12.71
CA ARG A 225 8.18 38.63 -13.56
C ARG A 225 6.67 38.88 -13.45
N PHE A 226 5.93 37.97 -12.78
CA PHE A 226 4.48 38.10 -12.57
C PHE A 226 4.12 38.48 -11.14
N GLY A 227 5.13 38.71 -10.28
CA GLY A 227 4.97 39.05 -8.88
C GLY A 227 5.71 38.10 -7.94
N GLU A 228 5.55 38.33 -6.64
CA GLU A 228 6.19 37.54 -5.59
C GLU A 228 5.32 36.33 -5.25
N PHE A 229 5.77 35.13 -5.63
CA PHE A 229 5.20 33.86 -5.20
C PHE A 229 5.96 33.32 -4.00
N THR A 230 5.31 32.46 -3.23
CA THR A 230 5.97 31.60 -2.23
C THR A 230 5.93 30.16 -2.72
N VAL A 231 7.08 29.53 -2.82
CA VAL A 231 7.18 28.12 -3.18
C VAL A 231 7.13 27.25 -1.94
N TYR A 232 6.29 26.23 -1.98
CA TYR A 232 6.21 25.16 -0.99
C TYR A 232 6.60 23.87 -1.68
N ALA A 233 7.64 23.19 -1.20
CA ALA A 233 8.04 21.88 -1.66
C ALA A 233 7.53 20.82 -0.70
N TYR A 234 6.82 19.84 -1.23
CA TYR A 234 6.28 18.73 -0.47
C TYR A 234 6.91 17.43 -0.91
N ARG A 235 7.14 16.54 0.07
CA ARG A 235 7.45 15.13 -0.16
C ARG A 235 6.18 14.30 -0.02
N SER A 236 5.96 13.38 -0.95
CA SER A 236 4.94 12.36 -0.86
C SER A 236 5.40 11.19 0.03
N LEU A 237 4.45 10.57 0.75
CA LEU A 237 4.67 9.30 1.46
C LEU A 237 4.36 8.09 0.56
N VAL A 238 3.80 8.36 -0.63
CA VAL A 238 3.32 7.32 -1.55
C VAL A 238 4.33 7.06 -2.65
N ASP A 239 5.05 8.09 -3.09
CA ASP A 239 6.03 8.03 -4.18
C ASP A 239 7.22 8.94 -3.89
N ASP A 240 8.28 8.76 -4.67
CA ASP A 240 9.54 9.52 -4.50
C ASP A 240 9.52 10.89 -5.19
N ASN A 241 8.40 11.31 -5.76
CA ASN A 241 8.29 12.54 -6.52
C ASN A 241 8.08 13.75 -5.61
N PRO A 242 8.85 14.83 -5.79
CA PRO A 242 8.57 16.08 -5.12
C PRO A 242 7.36 16.79 -5.78
N TYR A 243 6.51 17.37 -4.97
CA TYR A 243 5.39 18.21 -5.39
C TYR A 243 5.65 19.65 -5.01
N ILE A 244 5.42 20.57 -5.94
CA ILE A 244 5.66 21.99 -5.74
C ILE A 244 4.35 22.75 -5.82
N ALA A 245 4.05 23.56 -4.79
CA ALA A 245 2.98 24.53 -4.84
C ALA A 245 3.58 25.95 -4.86
N MET A 246 3.22 26.73 -5.87
CA MET A 246 3.56 28.16 -5.98
C MET A 246 2.34 28.95 -5.57
N VAL A 247 2.42 29.63 -4.44
CA VAL A 247 1.32 30.38 -3.83
C VAL A 247 1.54 31.87 -4.01
N TYR A 248 0.51 32.60 -4.46
CA TYR A 248 0.47 34.03 -4.55
C TYR A 248 -0.61 34.59 -3.61
N GLY A 249 -0.29 35.58 -2.82
CA GLY A 249 -1.24 36.18 -1.87
C GLY A 249 -1.64 35.26 -0.71
N ASP A 250 -2.73 35.61 -0.04
CA ASP A 250 -3.29 34.81 1.07
C ASP A 250 -4.37 33.87 0.55
N VAL A 251 -4.14 32.57 0.71
CA VAL A 251 -5.05 31.48 0.33
C VAL A 251 -5.72 30.81 1.54
N SER A 252 -5.51 31.34 2.74
CA SER A 252 -6.07 30.81 4.00
C SER A 252 -7.41 31.43 4.41
N SER A 253 -7.90 32.42 3.66
CA SER A 253 -9.09 33.21 3.98
C SER A 253 -10.41 32.43 3.97
N GLY A 254 -10.43 31.22 3.41
CA GLY A 254 -11.65 30.41 3.22
C GLY A 254 -12.46 30.79 1.97
N GLU A 255 -12.06 31.85 1.24
CA GLU A 255 -12.67 32.25 -0.03
C GLU A 255 -12.23 31.32 -1.19
N PRO A 256 -13.06 31.19 -2.24
CA PRO A 256 -12.68 30.40 -3.42
C PRO A 256 -11.37 30.89 -4.02
N THR A 257 -10.43 29.99 -4.17
CA THR A 257 -9.07 30.30 -4.62
C THR A 257 -8.82 29.71 -6.01
N LEU A 258 -8.21 30.48 -6.91
CA LEU A 258 -7.79 29.99 -8.22
C LEU A 258 -6.66 28.95 -8.04
N VAL A 259 -6.87 27.76 -8.61
CA VAL A 259 -5.87 26.69 -8.60
C VAL A 259 -5.59 26.20 -10.02
N ARG A 260 -4.32 26.14 -10.39
CA ARG A 260 -3.85 25.49 -11.61
C ARG A 260 -3.06 24.23 -11.26
N MET A 261 -3.54 23.07 -11.71
CA MET A 261 -2.73 21.86 -11.78
C MET A 261 -1.92 21.90 -13.06
N HIS A 262 -0.60 22.04 -12.97
CA HIS A 262 0.30 22.10 -14.11
C HIS A 262 1.22 20.89 -14.15
N SER A 263 1.09 20.09 -15.21
CA SER A 263 2.00 18.98 -15.47
C SER A 263 3.27 19.53 -16.12
N GLY A 264 4.40 19.36 -15.47
CA GLY A 264 5.69 19.93 -15.88
C GLY A 264 6.14 19.41 -17.26
N CYS A 265 6.60 20.31 -18.09
CA CYS A 265 7.13 20.00 -19.41
C CYS A 265 8.49 20.70 -19.57
N LEU A 266 9.58 19.97 -19.41
CA LEU A 266 10.92 20.54 -19.46
C LEU A 266 11.16 21.34 -20.77
N THR A 267 10.73 20.79 -21.90
CA THR A 267 10.93 21.43 -23.21
C THR A 267 10.10 22.71 -23.38
N GLY A 268 8.82 22.71 -22.95
CA GLY A 268 7.93 23.88 -23.06
C GLY A 268 8.18 24.90 -21.96
N ASP A 269 8.28 24.45 -20.70
CA ASP A 269 8.33 25.36 -19.54
C ASP A 269 9.72 26.00 -19.37
N ALA A 270 10.81 25.24 -19.60
CA ALA A 270 12.16 25.73 -19.35
C ALA A 270 12.97 26.01 -20.62
N LEU A 271 12.79 25.22 -21.70
CA LEU A 271 13.59 25.35 -22.92
C LEU A 271 12.90 26.15 -24.04
N GLY A 272 11.64 26.57 -23.84
CA GLY A 272 10.90 27.42 -24.77
C GLY A 272 10.56 26.73 -26.09
N SER A 273 10.30 25.42 -26.08
CA SER A 273 9.90 24.67 -27.27
C SER A 273 8.59 25.22 -27.86
N LEU A 274 8.53 25.36 -29.18
CA LEU A 274 7.33 25.74 -29.91
C LEU A 274 6.46 24.53 -30.35
N LEU A 275 6.87 23.32 -29.96
CA LEU A 275 6.12 22.09 -30.26
C LEU A 275 4.93 21.87 -29.30
N CYS A 276 4.86 22.62 -28.22
CA CYS A 276 3.77 22.60 -27.26
C CYS A 276 3.53 24.00 -26.71
N ASP A 277 2.39 24.21 -26.05
CA ASP A 277 2.00 25.47 -25.41
C ASP A 277 2.15 25.45 -23.87
N CYS A 278 2.87 24.47 -23.30
CA CYS A 278 2.99 24.26 -21.86
C CYS A 278 3.55 25.49 -21.15
N GLY A 279 4.63 26.10 -21.65
CA GLY A 279 5.22 27.30 -21.09
C GLY A 279 4.25 28.49 -21.12
N GLU A 280 3.52 28.69 -22.23
CA GLU A 280 2.49 29.75 -22.34
C GLU A 280 1.35 29.54 -21.35
N GLN A 281 0.91 28.28 -21.15
CA GLN A 281 -0.12 27.93 -20.15
C GLN A 281 0.35 28.24 -18.73
N LEU A 282 1.60 27.91 -18.39
CA LEU A 282 2.19 28.23 -17.09
C LEU A 282 2.24 29.74 -16.86
N GLU A 283 2.81 30.50 -17.81
CA GLU A 283 2.90 31.95 -17.73
C GLU A 283 1.52 32.63 -17.61
N ARG A 284 0.56 32.18 -18.42
CA ARG A 284 -0.81 32.69 -18.39
C ARG A 284 -1.45 32.43 -17.02
N SER A 285 -1.23 31.26 -16.45
CA SER A 285 -1.76 30.91 -15.12
C SER A 285 -1.15 31.80 -14.03
N MET A 286 0.17 32.01 -14.04
CA MET A 286 0.85 32.90 -13.10
C MET A 286 0.30 34.33 -13.19
N ARG A 287 0.09 34.85 -14.42
CA ARG A 287 -0.47 36.19 -14.66
C ARG A 287 -1.91 36.31 -14.16
N LEU A 288 -2.76 35.31 -14.43
CA LEU A 288 -4.16 35.33 -14.00
C LEU A 288 -4.26 35.31 -12.46
N ILE A 289 -3.46 34.53 -11.81
CA ILE A 289 -3.39 34.44 -10.33
C ILE A 289 -2.90 35.77 -9.75
N ALA A 290 -1.85 36.37 -10.32
CA ALA A 290 -1.35 37.66 -9.85
C ALA A 290 -2.39 38.76 -10.01
N VAL A 291 -3.17 38.79 -11.12
CA VAL A 291 -4.28 39.75 -11.33
C VAL A 291 -5.41 39.50 -10.34
N ALA A 292 -5.71 38.23 -10.01
CA ALA A 292 -6.75 37.88 -9.02
C ALA A 292 -6.34 38.24 -7.59
N GLY A 293 -5.05 38.48 -7.32
CA GLY A 293 -4.52 38.82 -6.00
C GLY A 293 -4.24 37.63 -5.09
N SER A 294 -4.76 36.42 -5.40
CA SER A 294 -4.45 35.17 -4.68
C SER A 294 -4.65 33.96 -5.58
N GLY A 295 -3.88 32.91 -5.33
CA GLY A 295 -4.03 31.64 -6.04
C GLY A 295 -2.84 30.70 -5.87
N VAL A 296 -2.99 29.49 -6.42
CA VAL A 296 -2.00 28.42 -6.30
C VAL A 296 -1.75 27.77 -7.67
N ILE A 297 -0.48 27.52 -7.98
CA ILE A 297 -0.09 26.61 -9.06
C ILE A 297 0.53 25.37 -8.38
N VAL A 298 -0.07 24.20 -8.59
CA VAL A 298 0.52 22.92 -8.22
C VAL A 298 1.30 22.41 -9.42
N TYR A 299 2.63 22.46 -9.32
CA TYR A 299 3.53 22.03 -10.38
C TYR A 299 3.94 20.58 -10.15
N ILE A 300 3.53 19.68 -11.04
CA ILE A 300 3.79 18.26 -11.00
C ILE A 300 4.95 17.97 -11.95
N GLN A 301 6.12 17.60 -11.41
CA GLN A 301 7.36 17.47 -12.19
C GLN A 301 7.36 16.28 -13.14
N HIS A 302 6.65 15.20 -12.80
CA HIS A 302 6.56 14.01 -13.63
C HIS A 302 5.34 14.06 -14.52
N HIS A 303 5.58 14.02 -15.81
CA HIS A 303 4.58 14.09 -16.85
C HIS A 303 4.26 12.68 -17.34
N GLU A 304 3.14 12.11 -16.94
CA GLU A 304 2.69 10.83 -17.45
C GLU A 304 2.36 10.92 -18.95
N GLY A 305 3.18 10.28 -19.78
CA GLY A 305 2.89 9.97 -21.19
C GLY A 305 3.17 11.08 -22.22
N ARG A 306 3.72 12.23 -21.84
CA ARG A 306 4.15 13.25 -22.81
C ARG A 306 5.40 13.95 -22.29
N GLY A 307 6.46 13.80 -22.93
CA GLY A 307 7.67 14.52 -22.61
C GLY A 307 8.88 13.61 -22.56
N ILE A 308 10.00 14.26 -22.64
CA ILE A 308 11.32 13.66 -22.53
C ILE A 308 11.73 13.67 -21.08
#